data_24b129e47161a90aaaaea24989a0aa9e
#
_entry.id   24b129e47161a90aaaaea24989a0aa9e
#
_cell.length_a   1.000
_cell.length_b   1.000
_cell.length_c   1.000
_cell.angle_alpha   90.00
_cell.angle_beta   90.00
_cell.angle_gamma   90.00
#
_symmetry.space_group_name_H-M   'P 1'
#
loop_
_entity.id
_entity.type
_entity.pdbx_description
1 polymer ?
#
loop_
_entity_poly.entity_id
_entity_poly.type
_entity_poly.pdbx_seq_one_letter_code
_entity_poly.pdbx_strand_id
1 'polypeptide(L)'
;MKSVKVNNISKAYKGKPALKDISFEVEKGELFGIIGPDGAGKTTLFRIMTTLILADKGEAKVDDYDVVKDYKLIRERVGYMPGRFSLYQDLTVIENLDFFASVFNTTVEENYDLIKDIYQQIEPFKDRRAGALSGGMKQKLALSCALIHKPSVLFLDEPTTGVDPVSRKEFWNMLKNLQTQGITIIVSTPYMDEANLCNRIALINNGQFLDIDSPQNLIKKFPKKLYSVEGDNMPKLLKTLRANDNIETCFSFGDCCHITLNNETKDNDYNEIQPSIEDYFMRLSK
;
A
#
# COMPACT_ATOMS: atom_id res chain seq x y z
N MET A 1 -13.64 15.46 -7.10
CA MET A 1 -14.57 15.05 -6.02
C MET A 1 -13.83 14.05 -5.15
N LYS A 2 -13.77 14.24 -3.83
CA LYS A 2 -12.98 13.41 -2.93
C LYS A 2 -13.73 12.15 -2.54
N SER A 3 -13.12 10.97 -2.73
CA SER A 3 -13.66 9.70 -2.23
C SER A 3 -13.30 9.43 -0.77
N VAL A 4 -12.14 9.92 -0.32
CA VAL A 4 -11.71 9.79 1.08
C VAL A 4 -11.21 11.13 1.59
N LYS A 5 -11.63 11.51 2.80
CA LYS A 5 -11.13 12.67 3.54
C LYS A 5 -10.81 12.25 4.97
N VAL A 6 -9.61 12.55 5.41
CA VAL A 6 -9.13 12.25 6.76
C VAL A 6 -8.54 13.51 7.36
N ASN A 7 -9.01 13.90 8.56
CA ASN A 7 -8.60 15.11 9.23
C ASN A 7 -8.16 14.79 10.66
N ASN A 8 -6.89 15.03 10.95
CA ASN A 8 -6.25 14.97 12.29
C ASN A 8 -6.49 13.66 13.05
N ILE A 9 -6.56 12.52 12.32
CA ILE A 9 -6.78 11.21 12.93
C ILE A 9 -5.59 10.82 13.80
N SER A 10 -5.90 10.51 15.07
CA SER A 10 -4.95 9.95 16.03
C SER A 10 -5.51 8.68 16.67
N LYS A 11 -4.64 7.71 16.94
CA LYS A 11 -4.98 6.44 17.59
C LYS A 11 -3.85 5.93 18.44
N ALA A 12 -4.16 5.48 19.67
CA ALA A 12 -3.20 4.81 20.53
C ALA A 12 -3.73 3.45 21.01
N TYR A 13 -2.84 2.52 21.28
CA TYR A 13 -3.12 1.23 21.90
C TYR A 13 -2.34 1.11 23.20
N LYS A 14 -3.05 0.98 24.32
CA LYS A 14 -2.42 0.87 25.67
C LYS A 14 -1.36 1.96 25.90
N GLY A 15 -1.69 3.20 25.53
CA GLY A 15 -0.82 4.36 25.68
C GLY A 15 0.28 4.52 24.62
N LYS A 16 0.48 3.55 23.73
CA LYS A 16 1.44 3.67 22.61
C LYS A 16 0.75 4.24 21.37
N PRO A 17 1.19 5.40 20.84
CA PRO A 17 0.58 6.00 19.67
C PRO A 17 0.86 5.14 18.42
N ALA A 18 -0.20 4.77 17.71
CA ALA A 18 -0.14 4.07 16.43
C ALA A 18 -0.35 5.02 15.24
N LEU A 19 -1.14 6.09 15.45
CA LEU A 19 -1.33 7.18 14.49
C LEU A 19 -1.29 8.51 15.23
N LYS A 20 -0.68 9.53 14.61
CA LYS A 20 -0.47 10.85 15.17
C LYS A 20 -0.82 11.89 14.12
N ASP A 21 -1.97 12.53 14.27
CA ASP A 21 -2.39 13.68 13.48
C ASP A 21 -2.37 13.45 11.95
N ILE A 22 -2.92 12.34 11.51
CA ILE A 22 -2.97 11.96 10.09
C ILE A 22 -4.06 12.76 9.39
N SER A 23 -3.68 13.47 8.31
CA SER A 23 -4.60 14.21 7.44
C SER A 23 -4.24 14.00 5.97
N PHE A 24 -5.23 13.65 5.15
CA PHE A 24 -5.07 13.51 3.68
C PHE A 24 -6.42 13.40 2.98
N GLU A 25 -6.38 13.51 1.66
CA GLU A 25 -7.53 13.34 0.80
C GLU A 25 -7.17 12.46 -0.41
N VAL A 26 -8.15 11.67 -0.87
CA VAL A 26 -8.04 10.84 -2.08
C VAL A 26 -9.12 11.23 -3.06
N GLU A 27 -8.75 11.46 -4.33
CA GLU A 27 -9.68 11.81 -5.40
C GLU A 27 -10.47 10.58 -5.86
N LYS A 28 -11.65 10.81 -6.44
CA LYS A 28 -12.43 9.73 -7.04
C LYS A 28 -11.68 9.13 -8.23
N GLY A 29 -11.60 7.79 -8.30
CA GLY A 29 -10.87 7.06 -9.34
C GLY A 29 -9.35 7.13 -9.21
N GLU A 30 -8.83 7.57 -8.06
CA GLU A 30 -7.39 7.60 -7.79
C GLU A 30 -6.90 6.24 -7.25
N LEU A 31 -5.71 5.82 -7.68
CA LEU A 31 -4.95 4.74 -7.07
C LEU A 31 -3.92 5.38 -6.13
N PHE A 32 -4.24 5.39 -4.83
CA PHE A 32 -3.47 6.05 -3.78
C PHE A 32 -2.73 5.02 -2.92
N GLY A 33 -1.40 5.20 -2.77
CA GLY A 33 -0.55 4.32 -1.97
C GLY A 33 -0.24 4.88 -0.58
N ILE A 34 -0.30 4.05 0.47
CA ILE A 34 0.22 4.35 1.80
C ILE A 34 1.44 3.47 2.03
N ILE A 35 2.63 4.07 1.87
CA ILE A 35 3.90 3.36 1.78
C ILE A 35 4.71 3.55 3.06
N GLY A 36 5.18 2.47 3.65
CA GLY A 36 6.02 2.55 4.85
C GLY A 36 6.26 1.19 5.49
N PRO A 37 7.20 1.10 6.44
CA PRO A 37 7.62 -0.16 7.04
C PRO A 37 6.50 -0.80 7.88
N ASP A 38 6.74 -2.05 8.29
CA ASP A 38 5.88 -2.75 9.23
C ASP A 38 5.79 -1.98 10.55
N GLY A 39 4.58 -1.95 11.11
CA GLY A 39 4.33 -1.19 12.33
C GLY A 39 4.18 0.33 12.17
N ALA A 40 4.31 0.89 10.95
CA ALA A 40 4.17 2.33 10.72
C ALA A 40 2.75 2.88 10.94
N GLY A 41 1.73 2.01 11.13
CA GLY A 41 0.34 2.43 11.39
C GLY A 41 -0.63 2.20 10.22
N LYS A 42 -0.17 1.68 9.08
CA LYS A 42 -0.97 1.46 7.86
C LYS A 42 -2.29 0.73 8.12
N THR A 43 -2.22 -0.48 8.68
CA THR A 43 -3.40 -1.29 9.03
C THR A 43 -4.35 -0.59 10.00
N THR A 44 -3.82 0.17 10.97
CA THR A 44 -4.65 0.93 11.91
C THR A 44 -5.47 1.99 11.19
N LEU A 45 -4.85 2.71 10.26
CA LEU A 45 -5.52 3.72 9.45
C LEU A 45 -6.60 3.10 8.55
N PHE A 46 -6.30 1.97 7.89
CA PHE A 46 -7.27 1.22 7.07
C PHE A 46 -8.48 0.79 7.90
N ARG A 47 -8.26 0.24 9.09
CA ARG A 47 -9.36 -0.19 9.97
C ARG A 47 -10.25 0.96 10.44
N ILE A 48 -9.72 2.18 10.58
CA ILE A 48 -10.53 3.36 10.89
C ILE A 48 -11.39 3.74 9.68
N MET A 49 -10.79 3.84 8.49
CA MET A 49 -11.50 4.22 7.26
C MET A 49 -12.56 3.18 6.85
N THR A 50 -12.31 1.89 7.13
CA THR A 50 -13.26 0.79 6.88
C THR A 50 -14.21 0.54 8.05
N THR A 51 -14.28 1.45 9.03
CA THR A 51 -15.22 1.42 10.17
C THR A 51 -15.05 0.25 11.14
N LEU A 52 -13.90 -0.43 11.15
CA LEU A 52 -13.63 -1.57 12.01
C LEU A 52 -13.18 -1.16 13.42
N ILE A 53 -12.56 0.01 13.55
CA ILE A 53 -12.17 0.59 14.84
C ILE A 53 -12.43 2.09 14.83
N LEU A 54 -12.59 2.68 16.02
CA LEU A 54 -12.74 4.11 16.19
C LEU A 54 -11.38 4.80 16.37
N ALA A 55 -11.24 5.99 15.79
CA ALA A 55 -10.15 6.90 16.12
C ALA A 55 -10.31 7.45 17.54
N ASP A 56 -9.21 7.85 18.18
CA ASP A 56 -9.27 8.53 19.49
C ASP A 56 -9.48 10.04 19.30
N LYS A 57 -9.02 10.60 18.16
CA LYS A 57 -9.20 12.00 17.77
C LYS A 57 -9.32 12.11 16.25
N GLY A 58 -9.89 13.24 15.81
CA GLY A 58 -10.05 13.56 14.39
C GLY A 58 -11.32 12.94 13.79
N GLU A 59 -11.48 13.13 12.50
CA GLU A 59 -12.63 12.66 11.73
C GLU A 59 -12.21 12.10 10.36
N ALA A 60 -12.97 11.16 9.85
CA ALA A 60 -12.77 10.63 8.50
C ALA A 60 -14.11 10.45 7.79
N LYS A 61 -14.09 10.63 6.46
CA LYS A 61 -15.22 10.38 5.58
C LYS A 61 -14.80 9.52 4.40
N VAL A 62 -15.68 8.62 4.00
CA VAL A 62 -15.55 7.80 2.79
C VAL A 62 -16.82 8.01 1.96
N ASP A 63 -16.67 8.44 0.69
CA ASP A 63 -17.77 8.85 -0.19
C ASP A 63 -18.75 9.84 0.48
N ASP A 64 -18.18 10.84 1.17
CA ASP A 64 -18.88 11.87 1.96
C ASP A 64 -19.61 11.34 3.21
N TYR A 65 -19.61 10.03 3.49
CA TYR A 65 -20.16 9.42 4.70
C TYR A 65 -19.16 9.43 5.85
N ASP A 66 -19.62 9.77 7.05
CA ASP A 66 -18.82 9.79 8.27
C ASP A 66 -18.56 8.36 8.78
N VAL A 67 -17.29 8.02 9.03
CA VAL A 67 -16.90 6.64 9.41
C VAL A 67 -17.47 6.15 10.74
N VAL A 68 -17.99 7.07 11.57
CA VAL A 68 -18.62 6.75 12.87
C VAL A 68 -20.13 6.72 12.75
N LYS A 69 -20.74 7.76 12.16
CA LYS A 69 -22.20 7.93 12.10
C LYS A 69 -22.82 7.06 11.02
N ASP A 70 -22.17 6.98 9.86
CA ASP A 70 -22.71 6.36 8.66
C ASP A 70 -22.04 5.00 8.35
N TYR A 71 -21.50 4.32 9.37
CA TYR A 71 -20.68 3.11 9.19
C TYR A 71 -21.38 2.00 8.40
N LYS A 72 -22.71 1.87 8.49
CA LYS A 72 -23.48 0.87 7.73
C LYS A 72 -23.44 1.17 6.23
N LEU A 73 -23.67 2.44 5.85
CA LEU A 73 -23.63 2.89 4.45
C LEU A 73 -22.24 2.73 3.83
N ILE A 74 -21.20 2.99 4.63
CA ILE A 74 -19.81 2.80 4.18
C ILE A 74 -19.55 1.31 3.92
N ARG A 75 -19.95 0.42 4.82
CA ARG A 75 -19.73 -1.04 4.66
C ARG A 75 -20.43 -1.65 3.45
N GLU A 76 -21.51 -1.06 2.99
CA GLU A 76 -22.20 -1.46 1.77
C GLU A 76 -21.50 -0.99 0.48
N ARG A 77 -20.59 0.00 0.58
CA ARG A 77 -19.96 0.70 -0.56
C ARG A 77 -18.47 0.47 -0.70
N VAL A 78 -17.82 -0.08 0.33
CA VAL A 78 -16.37 -0.30 0.33
C VAL A 78 -16.05 -1.78 0.22
N GLY A 79 -15.06 -2.09 -0.62
CA GLY A 79 -14.38 -3.39 -0.58
C GLY A 79 -13.18 -3.30 0.36
N TYR A 80 -12.98 -4.30 1.19
CA TYR A 80 -11.81 -4.36 2.08
C TYR A 80 -11.12 -5.71 2.01
N MET A 81 -9.85 -5.69 1.68
CA MET A 81 -8.97 -6.84 1.68
C MET A 81 -7.93 -6.65 2.78
N PRO A 82 -8.02 -7.35 3.91
CA PRO A 82 -7.05 -7.25 5.00
C PRO A 82 -5.75 -7.98 4.64
N GLY A 83 -4.62 -7.54 5.22
CA GLY A 83 -3.29 -8.07 4.94
C GLY A 83 -3.07 -9.54 5.35
N ARG A 84 -3.97 -10.10 6.16
CA ARG A 84 -4.01 -11.55 6.43
C ARG A 84 -5.17 -12.16 5.67
N PHE A 85 -4.90 -13.28 5.01
CA PHE A 85 -5.94 -14.04 4.32
C PHE A 85 -7.09 -14.37 5.28
N SER A 86 -8.26 -13.77 5.03
CA SER A 86 -9.41 -13.76 5.93
C SER A 86 -10.61 -14.53 5.39
N LEU A 87 -10.47 -15.17 4.23
CA LEU A 87 -11.53 -15.99 3.65
C LEU A 87 -11.63 -17.35 4.32
N TYR A 88 -12.77 -18.02 4.14
CA TYR A 88 -13.03 -19.34 4.69
C TYR A 88 -12.20 -20.40 4.00
N GLN A 89 -11.17 -20.90 4.69
CA GLN A 89 -10.18 -21.81 4.11
C GLN A 89 -10.76 -23.20 3.77
N ASP A 90 -11.81 -23.62 4.51
CA ASP A 90 -12.49 -24.90 4.31
C ASP A 90 -13.55 -24.87 3.18
N LEU A 91 -13.99 -23.68 2.80
CA LEU A 91 -14.86 -23.47 1.66
C LEU A 91 -14.05 -23.47 0.35
N THR A 92 -14.70 -23.90 -0.72
CA THR A 92 -14.14 -23.82 -2.08
C THR A 92 -14.07 -22.37 -2.56
N VAL A 93 -13.43 -22.15 -3.72
CA VAL A 93 -13.36 -20.83 -4.36
C VAL A 93 -14.77 -20.30 -4.63
N ILE A 94 -15.65 -21.11 -5.25
CA ILE A 94 -17.00 -20.66 -5.57
C ILE A 94 -17.85 -20.44 -4.32
N GLU A 95 -17.77 -21.32 -3.33
CA GLU A 95 -18.50 -21.16 -2.05
C GLU A 95 -18.09 -19.88 -1.30
N ASN A 96 -16.81 -19.47 -1.36
CA ASN A 96 -16.40 -18.18 -0.82
C ASN A 96 -17.06 -17.01 -1.57
N LEU A 97 -17.07 -17.02 -2.91
CA LEU A 97 -17.69 -15.98 -3.72
C LEU A 97 -19.20 -15.90 -3.45
N ASP A 98 -19.91 -17.04 -3.45
CA ASP A 98 -21.35 -17.11 -3.18
C ASP A 98 -21.68 -16.58 -1.78
N PHE A 99 -20.85 -16.94 -0.78
CA PHE A 99 -21.01 -16.43 0.57
C PHE A 99 -20.93 -14.90 0.62
N PHE A 100 -19.87 -14.31 0.05
CA PHE A 100 -19.74 -12.85 0.04
C PHE A 100 -20.82 -12.17 -0.82
N ALA A 101 -21.20 -12.74 -1.96
CA ALA A 101 -22.32 -12.25 -2.76
C ALA A 101 -23.62 -12.22 -1.94
N SER A 102 -23.92 -13.31 -1.21
CA SER A 102 -25.12 -13.40 -0.37
C SER A 102 -25.14 -12.38 0.78
N VAL A 103 -24.00 -12.07 1.38
CA VAL A 103 -23.87 -11.04 2.45
C VAL A 103 -24.30 -9.67 1.93
N PHE A 104 -24.06 -9.38 0.66
CA PHE A 104 -24.41 -8.11 0.02
C PHE A 104 -25.71 -8.18 -0.81
N ASN A 105 -26.53 -9.24 -0.66
CA ASN A 105 -27.78 -9.45 -1.37
C ASN A 105 -27.63 -9.39 -2.91
N THR A 106 -26.58 -9.99 -3.45
CA THR A 106 -26.31 -10.11 -4.89
C THR A 106 -25.88 -11.54 -5.22
N THR A 107 -25.60 -11.84 -6.48
CA THR A 107 -25.08 -13.12 -6.93
C THR A 107 -23.76 -12.97 -7.69
N VAL A 108 -23.03 -14.07 -7.86
CA VAL A 108 -21.81 -14.07 -8.67
C VAL A 108 -22.11 -13.73 -10.12
N GLU A 109 -23.20 -14.25 -10.65
CA GLU A 109 -23.64 -14.04 -12.03
C GLU A 109 -23.97 -12.57 -12.31
N GLU A 110 -24.68 -11.88 -11.40
CA GLU A 110 -25.04 -10.46 -11.55
C GLU A 110 -23.81 -9.54 -11.65
N ASN A 111 -22.71 -9.94 -11.02
CA ASN A 111 -21.52 -9.09 -10.92
C ASN A 111 -20.27 -9.74 -11.55
N TYR A 112 -20.48 -10.81 -12.34
CA TYR A 112 -19.41 -11.56 -12.99
C TYR A 112 -18.50 -10.67 -13.85
N ASP A 113 -19.07 -9.76 -14.63
CA ASP A 113 -18.29 -8.89 -15.51
C ASP A 113 -17.27 -8.02 -14.78
N LEU A 114 -17.55 -7.61 -13.53
CA LEU A 114 -16.62 -6.82 -12.74
C LEU A 114 -15.41 -7.64 -12.27
N ILE A 115 -15.63 -8.91 -11.93
CA ILE A 115 -14.57 -9.79 -11.39
C ILE A 115 -13.96 -10.68 -12.46
N LYS A 116 -14.50 -10.71 -13.67
CA LYS A 116 -14.17 -11.65 -14.74
C LYS A 116 -12.67 -11.76 -15.01
N ASP A 117 -11.98 -10.65 -15.23
CA ASP A 117 -10.54 -10.63 -15.56
C ASP A 117 -9.66 -11.22 -14.45
N ILE A 118 -10.16 -11.19 -13.21
CA ILE A 118 -9.49 -11.72 -12.02
C ILE A 118 -9.91 -13.18 -11.81
N TYR A 119 -11.23 -13.43 -11.84
CA TYR A 119 -11.81 -14.72 -11.50
C TYR A 119 -11.49 -15.80 -12.53
N GLN A 120 -11.50 -15.50 -13.83
CA GLN A 120 -11.16 -16.45 -14.90
C GLN A 120 -9.80 -17.15 -14.68
N GLN A 121 -8.86 -16.51 -14.00
CA GLN A 121 -7.56 -17.11 -13.72
C GLN A 121 -7.60 -18.15 -12.60
N ILE A 122 -8.64 -18.15 -11.77
CA ILE A 122 -8.86 -19.11 -10.68
C ILE A 122 -10.11 -19.97 -10.87
N GLU A 123 -10.95 -19.65 -11.84
CA GLU A 123 -12.19 -20.37 -12.17
C GLU A 123 -11.98 -21.87 -12.47
N PRO A 124 -10.90 -22.30 -13.16
CA PRO A 124 -10.60 -23.73 -13.34
C PRO A 124 -10.41 -24.49 -12.02
N PHE A 125 -10.24 -23.77 -10.91
CA PHE A 125 -10.06 -24.31 -9.56
C PHE A 125 -11.24 -24.00 -8.63
N LYS A 126 -12.41 -23.65 -9.19
CA LYS A 126 -13.58 -23.19 -8.43
C LYS A 126 -14.03 -24.15 -7.33
N ASP A 127 -13.86 -25.47 -7.54
CA ASP A 127 -14.20 -26.51 -6.58
C ASP A 127 -13.08 -26.87 -5.60
N ARG A 128 -11.92 -26.18 -5.68
CA ARG A 128 -10.80 -26.37 -4.76
C ARG A 128 -11.01 -25.53 -3.51
N ARG A 129 -10.71 -26.10 -2.33
CA ARG A 129 -10.73 -25.37 -1.06
C ARG A 129 -9.77 -24.20 -1.07
N ALA A 130 -10.19 -23.05 -0.55
CA ALA A 130 -9.37 -21.84 -0.51
C ALA A 130 -8.06 -22.01 0.27
N GLY A 131 -8.05 -22.86 1.30
CA GLY A 131 -6.83 -23.22 2.04
C GLY A 131 -5.75 -23.88 1.19
N ALA A 132 -6.12 -24.61 0.11
CA ALA A 132 -5.23 -25.34 -0.78
C ALA A 132 -4.76 -24.53 -2.01
N LEU A 133 -5.09 -23.24 -2.09
CA LEU A 133 -4.66 -22.34 -3.16
C LEU A 133 -3.23 -21.83 -2.90
N SER A 134 -2.52 -21.51 -3.99
CA SER A 134 -1.26 -20.75 -3.90
C SER A 134 -1.49 -19.33 -3.35
N GLY A 135 -0.42 -18.65 -2.92
CA GLY A 135 -0.50 -17.26 -2.43
C GLY A 135 -1.17 -16.32 -3.44
N GLY A 136 -0.71 -16.31 -4.68
CA GLY A 136 -1.29 -15.48 -5.73
C GLY A 136 -2.76 -15.81 -6.04
N MET A 137 -3.15 -17.09 -6.02
CA MET A 137 -4.55 -17.49 -6.20
C MET A 137 -5.42 -17.04 -5.01
N LYS A 138 -4.91 -17.10 -3.78
CA LYS A 138 -5.59 -16.59 -2.59
C LYS A 138 -5.84 -15.08 -2.69
N GLN A 139 -4.88 -14.32 -3.20
CA GLN A 139 -5.04 -12.88 -3.42
C GLN A 139 -6.09 -12.57 -4.47
N LYS A 140 -6.09 -13.30 -5.59
CA LYS A 140 -7.11 -13.18 -6.65
C LYS A 140 -8.51 -13.48 -6.11
N LEU A 141 -8.68 -14.54 -5.32
CA LEU A 141 -9.96 -14.86 -4.68
C LEU A 141 -10.38 -13.76 -3.69
N ALA A 142 -9.47 -13.28 -2.84
CA ALA A 142 -9.76 -12.23 -1.87
C ALA A 142 -10.18 -10.91 -2.57
N LEU A 143 -9.50 -10.56 -3.65
CA LEU A 143 -9.86 -9.39 -4.46
C LEU A 143 -11.22 -9.56 -5.13
N SER A 144 -11.52 -10.73 -5.71
CA SER A 144 -12.83 -11.02 -6.30
C SER A 144 -13.96 -10.93 -5.28
N CYS A 145 -13.77 -11.49 -4.07
CA CYS A 145 -14.75 -11.36 -2.97
C CYS A 145 -14.94 -9.91 -2.51
N ALA A 146 -13.85 -9.10 -2.46
CA ALA A 146 -13.95 -7.70 -2.09
C ALA A 146 -14.63 -6.82 -3.15
N LEU A 147 -14.70 -7.28 -4.38
CA LEU A 147 -15.31 -6.58 -5.51
C LEU A 147 -16.77 -7.01 -5.80
N ILE A 148 -17.21 -8.15 -5.25
CA ILE A 148 -18.44 -8.81 -5.68
C ILE A 148 -19.71 -7.93 -5.55
N HIS A 149 -19.69 -6.93 -4.68
CA HIS A 149 -20.81 -6.01 -4.46
C HIS A 149 -20.63 -4.63 -5.13
N LYS A 150 -19.72 -4.51 -6.12
CA LYS A 150 -19.43 -3.28 -6.88
C LYS A 150 -19.07 -2.07 -5.99
N PRO A 151 -18.02 -2.16 -5.17
CA PRO A 151 -17.65 -1.07 -4.28
C PRO A 151 -17.21 0.17 -5.07
N SER A 152 -17.49 1.36 -4.53
CA SER A 152 -16.98 2.64 -5.04
C SER A 152 -15.53 2.90 -4.62
N VAL A 153 -15.15 2.36 -3.45
CA VAL A 153 -13.81 2.48 -2.87
C VAL A 153 -13.30 1.12 -2.43
N LEU A 154 -12.09 0.78 -2.83
CA LEU A 154 -11.41 -0.48 -2.49
C LEU A 154 -10.21 -0.20 -1.59
N PHE A 155 -10.20 -0.78 -0.41
CA PHE A 155 -9.11 -0.73 0.55
C PHE A 155 -8.34 -2.05 0.55
N LEU A 156 -7.04 -2.02 0.25
CA LEU A 156 -6.18 -3.19 0.14
C LEU A 156 -5.00 -3.05 1.12
N ASP A 157 -5.02 -3.83 2.18
CA ASP A 157 -3.99 -3.78 3.23
C ASP A 157 -2.91 -4.82 2.93
N GLU A 158 -1.77 -4.37 2.40
CA GLU A 158 -0.60 -5.19 2.03
C GLU A 158 -0.94 -6.39 1.10
N PRO A 159 -1.66 -6.17 0.00
CA PRO A 159 -2.22 -7.25 -0.81
C PRO A 159 -1.18 -8.13 -1.50
N THR A 160 0.06 -7.68 -1.62
CA THR A 160 1.15 -8.36 -2.34
C THR A 160 2.19 -8.98 -1.41
N THR A 161 2.01 -8.86 -0.08
CA THR A 161 2.94 -9.43 0.90
C THR A 161 2.94 -10.96 0.83
N GLY A 162 4.12 -11.56 0.68
CA GLY A 162 4.30 -13.01 0.55
C GLY A 162 3.88 -13.59 -0.81
N VAL A 163 3.70 -12.75 -1.83
CA VAL A 163 3.39 -13.14 -3.20
C VAL A 163 4.67 -13.08 -4.06
N ASP A 164 4.82 -14.04 -4.95
CA ASP A 164 5.96 -14.08 -5.88
C ASP A 164 5.95 -12.87 -6.85
N PRO A 165 7.12 -12.49 -7.43
CA PRO A 165 7.22 -11.28 -8.25
C PRO A 165 6.30 -11.28 -9.49
N VAL A 166 6.04 -12.44 -10.11
CA VAL A 166 5.18 -12.54 -11.29
C VAL A 166 3.73 -12.29 -10.91
N SER A 167 3.23 -13.00 -9.92
CA SER A 167 1.87 -12.81 -9.38
C SER A 167 1.66 -11.40 -8.83
N ARG A 168 2.70 -10.77 -8.23
CA ARG A 168 2.66 -9.38 -7.77
C ARG A 168 2.43 -8.42 -8.95
N LYS A 169 3.19 -8.57 -10.03
CA LYS A 169 3.02 -7.74 -11.24
C LYS A 169 1.63 -7.89 -11.85
N GLU A 170 1.12 -9.12 -11.93
CA GLU A 170 -0.25 -9.38 -12.41
C GLU A 170 -1.28 -8.69 -11.53
N PHE A 171 -1.14 -8.78 -10.20
CA PHE A 171 -2.05 -8.16 -9.24
C PHE A 171 -2.11 -6.63 -9.43
N TRP A 172 -0.97 -5.96 -9.58
CA TRP A 172 -0.92 -4.53 -9.85
C TRP A 172 -1.55 -4.14 -11.19
N ASN A 173 -1.41 -4.97 -12.24
CA ASN A 173 -2.10 -4.74 -13.50
C ASN A 173 -3.62 -4.84 -13.34
N MET A 174 -4.13 -5.79 -12.53
CA MET A 174 -5.56 -5.87 -12.20
C MET A 174 -6.04 -4.60 -11.49
N LEU A 175 -5.27 -4.06 -10.52
CA LEU A 175 -5.63 -2.81 -9.84
C LEU A 175 -5.71 -1.63 -10.81
N LYS A 176 -4.79 -1.53 -11.76
CA LYS A 176 -4.85 -0.49 -12.80
C LYS A 176 -6.10 -0.63 -13.68
N ASN A 177 -6.46 -1.84 -14.07
CA ASN A 177 -7.69 -2.08 -14.84
C ASN A 177 -8.94 -1.67 -14.05
N LEU A 178 -9.02 -2.01 -12.76
CA LEU A 178 -10.12 -1.58 -11.89
C LEU A 178 -10.18 -0.06 -11.75
N GLN A 179 -9.03 0.60 -11.63
CA GLN A 179 -8.95 2.06 -11.60
C GLN A 179 -9.51 2.68 -12.89
N THR A 180 -9.18 2.14 -14.08
CA THR A 180 -9.72 2.66 -15.35
C THR A 180 -11.24 2.50 -15.46
N GLN A 181 -11.84 1.58 -14.70
CA GLN A 181 -13.29 1.42 -14.56
C GLN A 181 -13.90 2.43 -13.55
N GLY A 182 -13.10 3.32 -12.96
CA GLY A 182 -13.53 4.39 -12.07
C GLY A 182 -13.56 4.02 -10.58
N ILE A 183 -13.08 2.85 -10.18
CA ILE A 183 -12.96 2.45 -8.78
C ILE A 183 -11.82 3.25 -8.13
N THR A 184 -12.09 3.85 -6.97
CA THR A 184 -11.05 4.47 -6.14
C THR A 184 -10.35 3.38 -5.35
N ILE A 185 -9.01 3.35 -5.38
CA ILE A 185 -8.23 2.29 -4.73
C ILE A 185 -7.24 2.92 -3.76
N ILE A 186 -7.30 2.48 -2.50
CA ILE A 186 -6.31 2.81 -1.47
C ILE A 186 -5.56 1.52 -1.13
N VAL A 187 -4.25 1.51 -1.35
CA VAL A 187 -3.41 0.34 -1.11
C VAL A 187 -2.32 0.67 -0.09
N SER A 188 -2.10 -0.21 0.88
CA SER A 188 -0.91 -0.13 1.73
C SER A 188 0.13 -1.15 1.29
N THR A 189 1.41 -0.79 1.40
CA THR A 189 2.52 -1.72 1.13
C THR A 189 3.80 -1.29 1.87
N PRO A 190 4.63 -2.25 2.33
CA PRO A 190 5.97 -1.95 2.80
C PRO A 190 6.99 -1.80 1.65
N TYR A 191 6.63 -2.19 0.43
CA TYR A 191 7.54 -2.22 -0.71
C TYR A 191 7.61 -0.88 -1.42
N MET A 192 8.78 -0.22 -1.38
CA MET A 192 8.98 1.12 -1.97
C MET A 192 8.95 1.11 -3.50
N ASP A 193 9.30 0.00 -4.15
CA ASP A 193 9.23 -0.19 -5.61
C ASP A 193 7.79 -0.13 -6.14
N GLU A 194 6.80 -0.54 -5.33
CA GLU A 194 5.38 -0.47 -5.68
C GLU A 194 4.84 0.96 -5.70
N ALA A 195 5.52 1.90 -5.06
CA ALA A 195 5.13 3.32 -5.02
C ALA A 195 4.90 3.92 -6.41
N ASN A 196 5.78 3.58 -7.37
CA ASN A 196 5.71 4.08 -8.75
C ASN A 196 4.47 3.60 -9.53
N LEU A 197 3.72 2.65 -8.99
CA LEU A 197 2.50 2.11 -9.59
C LEU A 197 1.25 2.92 -9.21
N CYS A 198 1.36 3.80 -8.20
CA CYS A 198 0.30 4.66 -7.70
C CYS A 198 0.31 6.04 -8.37
N ASN A 199 -0.85 6.71 -8.40
CA ASN A 199 -0.95 8.11 -8.86
C ASN A 199 -0.30 9.07 -7.87
N ARG A 200 -0.65 8.92 -6.59
CA ARG A 200 -0.06 9.62 -5.46
C ARG A 200 0.20 8.64 -4.33
N ILE A 201 1.15 8.98 -3.49
CA ILE A 201 1.50 8.19 -2.32
C ILE A 201 1.63 9.08 -1.09
N ALA A 202 1.35 8.49 0.07
CA ALA A 202 1.73 9.01 1.37
C ALA A 202 2.83 8.13 1.96
N LEU A 203 3.98 8.71 2.26
CA LEU A 203 5.05 8.03 2.98
C LEU A 203 4.74 8.10 4.48
N ILE A 204 4.62 6.94 5.13
CA ILE A 204 4.27 6.85 6.55
C ILE A 204 5.41 6.22 7.36
N ASN A 205 5.74 6.84 8.50
CA ASN A 205 6.66 6.27 9.48
C ASN A 205 6.24 6.64 10.90
N ASN A 206 6.36 5.73 11.86
CA ASN A 206 6.05 5.95 13.27
C ASN A 206 4.68 6.62 13.54
N GLY A 207 3.67 6.27 12.72
CA GLY A 207 2.31 6.76 12.84
C GLY A 207 2.10 8.18 12.30
N GLN A 208 3.02 8.73 11.53
CA GLN A 208 2.92 10.06 10.92
C GLN A 208 3.21 9.99 9.41
N PHE A 209 2.53 10.83 8.64
CA PHE A 209 2.92 11.03 7.25
C PHE A 209 4.15 11.93 7.19
N LEU A 210 5.14 11.50 6.42
CA LEU A 210 6.37 12.25 6.17
C LEU A 210 6.19 13.23 5.00
N ASP A 211 5.57 12.76 3.92
CA ASP A 211 5.22 13.57 2.74
C ASP A 211 4.12 12.88 1.93
N ILE A 212 3.39 13.67 1.11
CA ILE A 212 2.32 13.19 0.22
C ILE A 212 2.43 13.89 -1.12
N ASP A 213 2.67 13.13 -2.19
CA ASP A 213 2.69 13.65 -3.57
C ASP A 213 2.67 12.48 -4.58
N SER A 214 2.77 12.79 -5.88
CA SER A 214 3.09 11.78 -6.88
C SER A 214 4.53 11.27 -6.67
N PRO A 215 4.81 9.99 -7.01
CA PRO A 215 6.15 9.44 -6.85
C PRO A 215 7.24 10.28 -7.52
N GLN A 216 6.96 10.77 -8.73
CA GLN A 216 7.90 11.61 -9.48
C GLN A 216 8.17 12.95 -8.79
N ASN A 217 7.14 13.57 -8.18
CA ASN A 217 7.33 14.82 -7.46
C ASN A 217 8.12 14.61 -6.17
N LEU A 218 7.88 13.50 -5.45
CA LEU A 218 8.65 13.16 -4.23
C LEU A 218 10.13 12.98 -4.56
N ILE A 219 10.45 12.24 -5.63
CA ILE A 219 11.84 12.06 -6.07
C ILE A 219 12.50 13.41 -6.39
N LYS A 220 11.79 14.34 -7.06
CA LYS A 220 12.32 15.69 -7.37
C LYS A 220 12.60 16.54 -6.13
N LYS A 221 11.96 16.24 -4.99
CA LYS A 221 12.22 16.92 -3.71
C LYS A 221 13.51 16.44 -3.05
N PHE A 222 14.18 15.40 -3.57
CA PHE A 222 15.48 14.94 -3.04
C PHE A 222 16.52 16.05 -3.23
N PRO A 223 17.14 16.57 -2.13
CA PRO A 223 17.75 17.89 -2.18
C PRO A 223 19.20 17.91 -2.66
N LYS A 224 19.82 16.74 -2.84
CA LYS A 224 21.25 16.61 -3.17
C LYS A 224 21.48 15.58 -4.27
N LYS A 225 22.66 15.59 -4.87
CA LYS A 225 23.11 14.49 -5.72
C LYS A 225 23.30 13.22 -4.89
N LEU A 226 22.90 12.11 -5.47
CA LEU A 226 23.04 10.78 -4.90
C LEU A 226 24.12 10.01 -5.66
N TYR A 227 24.94 9.29 -4.94
CA TYR A 227 26.00 8.49 -5.51
C TYR A 227 25.92 7.05 -5.04
N SER A 228 26.26 6.11 -5.92
CA SER A 228 26.40 4.69 -5.61
C SER A 228 27.88 4.34 -5.44
N VAL A 229 28.17 3.57 -4.40
CA VAL A 229 29.51 3.06 -4.11
C VAL A 229 29.41 1.54 -3.90
N GLU A 230 30.11 0.78 -4.74
CA GLU A 230 30.17 -0.68 -4.66
C GLU A 230 31.37 -1.15 -3.84
N GLY A 231 31.28 -2.37 -3.30
CA GLY A 231 32.41 -2.99 -2.61
C GLY A 231 32.15 -4.41 -2.17
N ASP A 232 33.19 -5.24 -2.22
CA ASP A 232 33.12 -6.68 -1.92
C ASP A 232 32.75 -7.02 -0.47
N ASN A 233 32.91 -6.06 0.44
CA ASN A 233 32.62 -6.24 1.87
C ASN A 233 31.78 -5.09 2.39
N MET A 234 30.46 -5.24 2.33
CA MET A 234 29.49 -4.22 2.72
C MET A 234 29.66 -3.68 4.15
N PRO A 235 29.85 -4.50 5.20
CA PRO A 235 30.11 -3.99 6.55
C PRO A 235 31.36 -3.10 6.65
N LYS A 236 32.45 -3.47 5.97
CA LYS A 236 33.69 -2.69 5.93
C LYS A 236 33.48 -1.39 5.14
N LEU A 237 32.82 -1.47 3.98
CA LEU A 237 32.49 -0.32 3.14
C LEU A 237 31.66 0.70 3.92
N LEU A 238 30.56 0.28 4.57
CA LEU A 238 29.72 1.14 5.40
C LEU A 238 30.51 1.83 6.52
N LYS A 239 31.40 1.10 7.19
CA LYS A 239 32.23 1.67 8.25
C LYS A 239 33.18 2.73 7.71
N THR A 240 33.82 2.47 6.56
CA THR A 240 34.73 3.40 5.91
C THR A 240 34.02 4.66 5.43
N LEU A 241 32.87 4.48 4.72
CA LEU A 241 32.10 5.61 4.21
C LEU A 241 31.53 6.49 5.34
N ARG A 242 31.02 5.89 6.42
CA ARG A 242 30.49 6.62 7.58
C ARG A 242 31.56 7.33 8.40
N ALA A 243 32.83 6.93 8.30
CA ALA A 243 33.96 7.60 8.91
C ALA A 243 34.54 8.76 8.09
N ASN A 244 34.04 8.95 6.87
CA ASN A 244 34.46 10.03 5.96
C ASN A 244 33.64 11.30 6.23
N ASP A 245 34.28 12.36 6.71
CA ASP A 245 33.63 13.64 7.06
C ASP A 245 32.93 14.33 5.89
N ASN A 246 33.28 14.00 4.62
CA ASN A 246 32.60 14.54 3.45
C ASN A 246 31.30 13.81 3.11
N ILE A 247 31.02 12.68 3.76
CA ILE A 247 29.77 11.93 3.52
C ILE A 247 28.72 12.36 4.54
N GLU A 248 27.60 12.91 4.06
CA GLU A 248 26.46 13.31 4.91
C GLU A 248 25.57 12.13 5.26
N THR A 249 25.22 11.30 4.26
CA THR A 249 24.39 10.11 4.46
C THR A 249 25.04 8.90 3.80
N CYS A 250 24.86 7.73 4.41
CA CYS A 250 25.30 6.45 3.86
C CYS A 250 24.33 5.35 4.26
N PHE A 251 23.62 4.79 3.27
CA PHE A 251 22.66 3.70 3.42
C PHE A 251 23.08 2.52 2.54
N SER A 252 22.84 1.30 3.02
CA SER A 252 23.08 0.07 2.24
C SER A 252 21.88 -0.26 1.37
N PHE A 253 22.15 -0.57 0.09
CA PHE A 253 21.17 -0.98 -0.91
C PHE A 253 21.72 -2.22 -1.66
N GLY A 254 21.37 -3.41 -1.15
CA GLY A 254 21.90 -4.66 -1.72
C GLY A 254 23.43 -4.69 -1.71
N ASP A 255 24.04 -4.73 -2.89
CA ASP A 255 25.50 -4.85 -3.09
C ASP A 255 26.23 -3.49 -3.18
N CYS A 256 25.51 -2.37 -2.94
CA CYS A 256 26.10 -1.03 -2.95
C CYS A 256 25.67 -0.19 -1.76
N CYS A 257 26.30 0.94 -1.57
CA CYS A 257 25.90 2.00 -0.65
C CYS A 257 25.46 3.22 -1.44
N HIS A 258 24.30 3.78 -1.09
CA HIS A 258 23.88 5.10 -1.56
C HIS A 258 24.35 6.17 -0.57
N ILE A 259 25.07 7.18 -1.10
CA ILE A 259 25.64 8.26 -0.30
C ILE A 259 25.27 9.64 -0.82
N THR A 260 25.16 10.61 0.09
CA THR A 260 25.16 12.03 -0.24
C THR A 260 26.38 12.71 0.38
N LEU A 261 26.86 13.77 -0.26
CA LEU A 261 28.06 14.48 0.15
C LEU A 261 27.74 15.79 0.87
N ASN A 262 28.60 16.17 1.82
CA ASN A 262 28.55 17.49 2.45
C ASN A 262 28.99 18.58 1.47
N ASN A 263 30.11 18.32 0.75
CA ASN A 263 30.64 19.21 -0.26
C ASN A 263 30.84 18.44 -1.57
N GLU A 264 30.30 18.95 -2.67
CA GLU A 264 30.58 18.42 -4.01
C GLU A 264 31.98 18.86 -4.44
N THR A 265 32.92 17.91 -4.55
CA THR A 265 34.24 18.11 -5.14
C THR A 265 34.24 17.55 -6.55
N LYS A 266 34.94 18.21 -7.48
CA LYS A 266 35.01 17.78 -8.88
C LYS A 266 35.73 16.43 -9.12
N ASP A 267 36.46 15.94 -8.12
CA ASP A 267 37.28 14.72 -8.17
C ASP A 267 36.66 13.54 -7.42
N ASN A 268 35.33 13.44 -7.37
CA ASN A 268 34.69 12.30 -6.74
C ASN A 268 34.60 11.15 -7.74
N ASP A 269 35.31 10.06 -7.49
CA ASP A 269 35.24 8.76 -8.23
C ASP A 269 33.94 7.98 -7.96
N TYR A 270 32.89 8.63 -7.40
CA TYR A 270 31.62 8.01 -7.12
C TYR A 270 30.66 8.10 -8.31
N ASN A 271 29.92 7.01 -8.57
CA ASN A 271 28.96 6.95 -9.67
C ASN A 271 27.68 7.71 -9.29
N GLU A 272 27.36 8.84 -9.94
CA GLU A 272 26.14 9.62 -9.73
C GLU A 272 24.93 8.84 -10.25
N ILE A 273 23.90 8.68 -9.40
CA ILE A 273 22.66 7.96 -9.71
C ILE A 273 21.43 8.83 -9.45
N GLN A 274 20.29 8.45 -10.06
CA GLN A 274 19.02 9.09 -9.77
C GLN A 274 18.45 8.57 -8.45
N PRO A 275 17.93 9.44 -7.59
CA PRO A 275 17.27 9.02 -6.36
C PRO A 275 16.01 8.17 -6.63
N SER A 276 15.75 7.21 -5.76
CA SER A 276 14.50 6.45 -5.70
C SER A 276 13.57 6.97 -4.60
N ILE A 277 12.35 6.44 -4.54
CA ILE A 277 11.42 6.69 -3.40
C ILE A 277 12.01 6.18 -2.10
N GLU A 278 12.76 5.07 -2.14
CA GLU A 278 13.41 4.51 -0.95
C GLU A 278 14.51 5.43 -0.41
N ASP A 279 15.32 6.02 -1.29
CA ASP A 279 16.33 7.03 -0.90
C ASP A 279 15.67 8.24 -0.24
N TYR A 280 14.57 8.73 -0.81
CA TYR A 280 13.83 9.85 -0.26
C TYR A 280 13.22 9.51 1.11
N PHE A 281 12.61 8.33 1.23
CA PHE A 281 12.06 7.83 2.50
C PHE A 281 13.13 7.71 3.58
N MET A 282 14.28 7.11 3.26
CA MET A 282 15.40 6.95 4.20
C MET A 282 15.93 8.28 4.68
N ARG A 283 15.91 9.31 3.82
CA ARG A 283 16.31 10.66 4.20
C ARG A 283 15.32 11.32 5.17
N LEU A 284 14.01 11.15 4.96
CA LEU A 284 12.97 11.72 5.82
C LEU A 284 12.81 10.99 7.15
N SER A 285 13.30 9.76 7.26
CA SER A 285 13.10 8.87 8.41
C SER A 285 14.20 8.99 9.47
N LYS A 286 15.10 9.96 9.32
CA LYS A 286 16.21 10.25 10.26
C LYS A 286 15.76 10.88 11.56
#